data_a483fc10f95f3204936ae31644f3f3c8
#
_entry.id   a483fc10f95f3204936ae31644f3f3c8
#
_cell.length_a   1.000
_cell.length_b   1.000
_cell.length_c   1.000
_cell.angle_alpha   90.00
_cell.angle_beta   90.00
_cell.angle_gamma   90.00
#
_symmetry.space_group_name_H-M   'P 1'
#
loop_
_entity.id
_entity.type
_entity.pdbx_description
1 polymer ?
#
loop_
_entity_poly.entity_id
_entity_poly.type
_entity_poly.pdbx_seq_one_letter_code
_entity_poly.pdbx_strand_id
1 'polypeptide(L)'
;MKKIALVGSCGSIGRQVADVVRRSAGEFSLCALISNRSLETFNAQIAEFKPSFAVLTDRDAAKGIIAPLETKVLSGEDGALEALGECGADIVFVACGGFAGLKYSLKAVETGARLALANKETLVCGGDIIMPLVGELVPVDSEHSAIWQCLNFERRAPFERLIITASGGPFRGRKFADLKGVKAADALRHPTWKM
;
A
#
# COMPACT_ATOMS: atom_id res chain seq x y z
N MET A 1 2.74 19.06 -10.36
CA MET A 1 2.46 17.61 -10.44
C MET A 1 3.25 16.91 -9.35
N LYS A 2 2.57 16.24 -8.40
CA LYS A 2 3.25 15.48 -7.34
C LYS A 2 3.59 14.07 -7.82
N LYS A 3 4.77 13.60 -7.45
CA LYS A 3 5.29 12.29 -7.82
C LYS A 3 4.94 11.24 -6.76
N ILE A 4 4.41 10.11 -7.19
CA ILE A 4 4.05 8.99 -6.32
C ILE A 4 4.92 7.77 -6.65
N ALA A 5 5.55 7.19 -5.64
CA ALA A 5 6.07 5.83 -5.72
C ALA A 5 5.03 4.85 -5.16
N LEU A 6 4.64 3.85 -5.93
CA LEU A 6 3.57 2.93 -5.59
C LEU A 6 4.09 1.52 -5.36
N VAL A 7 4.14 1.11 -4.09
CA VAL A 7 4.50 -0.25 -3.68
C VAL A 7 3.24 -1.12 -3.59
N GLY A 8 3.24 -2.25 -4.29
CA GLY A 8 2.09 -3.12 -4.41
C GLY A 8 1.13 -2.71 -5.53
N SER A 9 1.66 -2.15 -6.63
CA SER A 9 0.88 -1.54 -7.71
C SER A 9 -0.15 -2.47 -8.36
N CYS A 10 0.13 -3.77 -8.44
CA CYS A 10 -0.78 -4.77 -9.03
C CYS A 10 -1.83 -5.30 -8.06
N GLY A 11 -1.72 -4.98 -6.76
CA GLY A 11 -2.69 -5.36 -5.73
C GLY A 11 -4.02 -4.60 -5.86
N SER A 12 -5.01 -4.97 -5.03
CA SER A 12 -6.33 -4.32 -5.04
C SER A 12 -6.24 -2.81 -4.81
N ILE A 13 -5.57 -2.39 -3.74
CA ILE A 13 -5.38 -0.96 -3.40
C ILE A 13 -4.48 -0.28 -4.44
N GLY A 14 -3.39 -0.93 -4.87
CA GLY A 14 -2.48 -0.36 -5.88
C GLY A 14 -3.19 -0.01 -7.19
N ARG A 15 -4.11 -0.86 -7.65
CA ARG A 15 -4.93 -0.57 -8.84
C ARG A 15 -5.88 0.60 -8.63
N GLN A 16 -6.44 0.75 -7.44
CA GLN A 16 -7.28 1.90 -7.09
C GLN A 16 -6.46 3.20 -7.07
N VAL A 17 -5.24 3.17 -6.54
CA VAL A 17 -4.32 4.33 -6.60
C VAL A 17 -4.01 4.70 -8.05
N ALA A 18 -3.70 3.71 -8.90
CA ALA A 18 -3.48 3.95 -10.34
C ALA A 18 -4.71 4.57 -11.01
N ASP A 19 -5.92 4.14 -10.66
CA ASP A 19 -7.16 4.73 -11.17
C ASP A 19 -7.36 6.18 -10.71
N VAL A 20 -7.06 6.50 -9.46
CA VAL A 20 -7.08 7.88 -8.95
C VAL A 20 -6.08 8.76 -9.70
N VAL A 21 -4.84 8.28 -9.90
CA VAL A 21 -3.84 9.03 -10.68
C VAL A 21 -4.31 9.29 -12.11
N ARG A 22 -4.90 8.29 -12.77
CA ARG A 22 -5.46 8.43 -14.12
C ARG A 22 -6.51 9.55 -14.21
N ARG A 23 -7.35 9.67 -13.18
CA ARG A 23 -8.44 10.67 -13.13
C ARG A 23 -8.01 12.03 -12.60
N SER A 24 -6.79 12.17 -12.12
CA SER A 24 -6.33 13.38 -11.42
C SER A 24 -5.95 14.55 -12.37
N ALA A 25 -6.25 14.46 -13.65
CA ALA A 25 -5.99 15.50 -14.64
C ALA A 25 -4.53 16.07 -14.59
N GLY A 26 -3.56 15.22 -14.27
CA GLY A 26 -2.14 15.59 -14.22
C GLY A 26 -1.67 16.17 -12.88
N GLU A 27 -2.49 16.16 -11.83
CA GLU A 27 -2.03 16.57 -10.49
C GLU A 27 -0.98 15.62 -9.92
N PHE A 28 -1.09 14.33 -10.26
CA PHE A 28 -0.20 13.26 -9.83
C PHE A 28 0.44 12.51 -10.99
N SER A 29 1.63 11.97 -10.75
CA SER A 29 2.29 11.02 -11.66
C SER A 29 2.89 9.86 -10.87
N LEU A 30 2.98 8.67 -11.48
CA LEU A 30 3.66 7.51 -10.90
C LEU A 30 5.12 7.53 -11.35
N CYS A 31 6.04 7.86 -10.44
CA CYS A 31 7.47 7.88 -10.72
C CYS A 31 8.14 6.51 -10.51
N ALA A 32 7.59 5.68 -9.62
CA ALA A 32 8.05 4.31 -9.42
C ALA A 32 6.86 3.36 -9.26
N LEU A 33 6.90 2.24 -9.95
CA LEU A 33 6.00 1.12 -9.79
C LEU A 33 6.75 -0.07 -9.21
N ILE A 34 6.27 -0.61 -8.09
CA ILE A 34 6.88 -1.75 -7.42
C ILE A 34 5.78 -2.79 -7.18
N SER A 35 6.02 -4.03 -7.61
CA SER A 35 5.11 -5.16 -7.39
C SER A 35 5.88 -6.45 -7.15
N ASN A 36 5.19 -7.59 -6.98
CA ASN A 36 5.86 -8.86 -6.75
C ASN A 36 6.08 -9.63 -8.05
N ARG A 37 5.03 -10.26 -8.62
CA ARG A 37 5.16 -11.16 -9.79
C ARG A 37 4.10 -11.00 -10.88
N SER A 38 3.14 -10.12 -10.72
CA SER A 38 1.99 -9.96 -11.63
C SER A 38 2.37 -9.26 -12.93
N LEU A 39 3.14 -9.93 -13.79
CA LEU A 39 3.81 -9.37 -14.94
C LEU A 39 2.86 -8.71 -15.96
N GLU A 40 1.76 -9.36 -16.32
CA GLU A 40 0.80 -8.82 -17.31
C GLU A 40 0.24 -7.45 -16.86
N THR A 41 -0.33 -7.39 -15.66
CA THR A 41 -0.84 -6.15 -15.09
C THR A 41 0.26 -5.09 -14.94
N PHE A 42 1.46 -5.52 -14.56
CA PHE A 42 2.60 -4.65 -14.36
C PHE A 42 3.07 -3.99 -15.66
N ASN A 43 3.21 -4.78 -16.73
CA ASN A 43 3.57 -4.27 -18.06
C ASN A 43 2.52 -3.29 -18.61
N ALA A 44 1.22 -3.57 -18.38
CA ALA A 44 0.16 -2.64 -18.75
C ALA A 44 0.29 -1.30 -17.99
N GLN A 45 0.61 -1.33 -16.69
CA GLN A 45 0.84 -0.12 -15.90
C GLN A 45 2.08 0.64 -16.37
N ILE A 46 3.18 -0.04 -16.71
CA ILE A 46 4.39 0.61 -17.26
C ILE A 46 4.09 1.32 -18.57
N ALA A 47 3.38 0.66 -19.49
CA ALA A 47 3.03 1.23 -20.79
C ALA A 47 2.15 2.49 -20.65
N GLU A 48 1.24 2.49 -19.68
CA GLU A 48 0.31 3.59 -19.42
C GLU A 48 0.99 4.77 -18.71
N PHE A 49 1.65 4.51 -17.58
CA PHE A 49 2.15 5.56 -16.69
C PHE A 49 3.58 5.98 -16.95
N LYS A 50 4.35 5.19 -17.69
CA LYS A 50 5.76 5.45 -18.06
C LYS A 50 6.60 5.91 -16.86
N PRO A 51 6.68 5.10 -15.77
CA PRO A 51 7.40 5.48 -14.58
C PRO A 51 8.91 5.58 -14.84
N SER A 52 9.63 6.36 -14.03
CA SER A 52 11.11 6.38 -14.08
C SER A 52 11.72 5.07 -13.59
N PHE A 53 11.01 4.36 -12.68
CA PHE A 53 11.45 3.07 -12.12
C PHE A 53 10.34 2.03 -12.18
N ALA A 54 10.68 0.82 -12.63
CA ALA A 54 9.80 -0.34 -12.64
C ALA A 54 10.49 -1.54 -11.98
N VAL A 55 9.88 -2.09 -10.92
CA VAL A 55 10.52 -3.14 -10.12
C VAL A 55 9.55 -4.29 -9.84
N LEU A 56 9.94 -5.51 -10.19
CA LEU A 56 9.34 -6.73 -9.65
C LEU A 56 10.30 -7.36 -8.63
N THR A 57 9.78 -7.62 -7.41
CA THR A 57 10.60 -8.25 -6.36
C THR A 57 10.88 -9.72 -6.62
N ASP A 58 10.04 -10.39 -7.41
CA ASP A 58 10.33 -11.71 -7.98
C ASP A 58 11.29 -11.53 -9.17
N ARG A 59 12.53 -12.00 -9.00
CA ARG A 59 13.61 -11.83 -9.99
C ARG A 59 13.36 -12.58 -11.30
N ASP A 60 12.64 -13.70 -11.26
CA ASP A 60 12.33 -14.46 -12.48
C ASP A 60 11.21 -13.78 -13.26
N ALA A 61 10.18 -13.32 -12.60
CA ALA A 61 9.13 -12.52 -13.24
C ALA A 61 9.69 -11.21 -13.83
N ALA A 62 10.68 -10.60 -13.18
CA ALA A 62 11.29 -9.35 -13.65
C ALA A 62 11.96 -9.46 -15.04
N LYS A 63 12.41 -10.66 -15.44
CA LYS A 63 12.96 -10.90 -16.78
C LYS A 63 11.96 -10.66 -17.93
N GLY A 64 10.67 -10.69 -17.63
CA GLY A 64 9.58 -10.42 -18.58
C GLY A 64 9.09 -8.97 -18.60
N ILE A 65 9.71 -8.05 -17.86
CA ILE A 65 9.32 -6.64 -17.87
C ILE A 65 9.59 -6.04 -19.24
N ILE A 66 8.56 -5.37 -19.79
CA ILE A 66 8.62 -4.60 -21.01
C ILE A 66 8.47 -3.12 -20.63
N ALA A 67 9.52 -2.35 -20.85
CA ALA A 67 9.57 -0.95 -20.45
C ALA A 67 10.19 -0.05 -21.53
N PRO A 68 9.80 1.23 -21.60
CA PRO A 68 10.50 2.22 -22.41
C PRO A 68 11.96 2.42 -21.94
N LEU A 69 12.82 2.93 -22.82
CA LEU A 69 14.25 3.16 -22.52
C LEU A 69 14.48 4.09 -21.34
N GLU A 70 13.56 5.01 -21.10
CA GLU A 70 13.64 5.99 -20.02
C GLU A 70 13.28 5.39 -18.65
N THR A 71 12.69 4.18 -18.62
CA THR A 71 12.32 3.48 -17.39
C THR A 71 13.47 2.58 -16.93
N LYS A 72 14.05 2.88 -15.76
CA LYS A 72 15.04 2.01 -15.12
C LYS A 72 14.34 0.77 -14.57
N VAL A 73 14.66 -0.39 -15.12
CA VAL A 73 14.11 -1.68 -14.67
C VAL A 73 15.04 -2.30 -13.64
N LEU A 74 14.49 -2.60 -12.47
CA LEU A 74 15.20 -3.25 -11.37
C LEU A 74 14.46 -4.52 -10.92
N SER A 75 15.10 -5.33 -10.10
CA SER A 75 14.50 -6.58 -9.59
C SER A 75 14.92 -6.88 -8.15
N GLY A 76 14.11 -7.67 -7.47
CA GLY A 76 14.36 -8.04 -6.08
C GLY A 76 14.00 -6.95 -5.09
N GLU A 77 14.16 -7.27 -3.82
CA GLU A 77 13.87 -6.31 -2.73
C GLU A 77 14.86 -5.15 -2.71
N ASP A 78 16.13 -5.43 -2.97
CA ASP A 78 17.18 -4.41 -3.03
C ASP A 78 16.88 -3.39 -4.13
N GLY A 79 16.46 -3.87 -5.31
CA GLY A 79 16.04 -3.00 -6.40
C GLY A 79 14.82 -2.14 -6.05
N ALA A 80 13.89 -2.66 -5.23
CA ALA A 80 12.76 -1.88 -4.77
C ALA A 80 13.18 -0.76 -3.79
N LEU A 81 14.10 -1.05 -2.88
CA LEU A 81 14.65 -0.04 -1.95
C LEU A 81 15.49 1.02 -2.68
N GLU A 82 16.28 0.60 -3.67
CA GLU A 82 17.02 1.50 -4.56
C GLU A 82 16.07 2.45 -5.29
N ALA A 83 15.04 1.91 -5.95
CA ALA A 83 14.04 2.71 -6.65
C ALA A 83 13.36 3.74 -5.75
N LEU A 84 12.97 3.37 -4.53
CA LEU A 84 12.40 4.28 -3.55
C LEU A 84 13.37 5.39 -3.13
N GLY A 85 14.66 5.07 -3.02
CA GLY A 85 15.69 6.06 -2.67
C GLY A 85 15.98 7.07 -3.78
N GLU A 86 15.84 6.67 -5.06
CA GLU A 86 16.26 7.46 -6.22
C GLU A 86 15.12 8.14 -6.99
N CYS A 87 13.87 7.66 -6.85
CA CYS A 87 12.76 8.15 -7.70
C CYS A 87 12.31 9.59 -7.40
N GLY A 88 12.74 10.17 -6.29
CA GLY A 88 12.37 11.54 -5.89
C GLY A 88 10.85 11.69 -5.70
N ALA A 89 10.21 10.72 -5.08
CA ALA A 89 8.77 10.75 -4.81
C ALA A 89 8.42 11.77 -3.72
N ASP A 90 7.35 12.54 -3.95
CA ASP A 90 6.73 13.37 -2.92
C ASP A 90 5.91 12.52 -1.94
N ILE A 91 5.34 11.42 -2.46
CA ILE A 91 4.47 10.51 -1.72
C ILE A 91 4.92 9.07 -2.01
N VAL A 92 5.17 8.29 -0.98
CA VAL A 92 5.34 6.84 -1.11
C VAL A 92 4.08 6.15 -0.62
N PHE A 93 3.45 5.42 -1.52
CA PHE A 93 2.24 4.67 -1.25
C PHE A 93 2.58 3.20 -1.00
N VAL A 94 2.37 2.71 0.24
CA VAL A 94 2.66 1.33 0.60
C VAL A 94 1.35 0.54 0.68
N ALA A 95 1.09 -0.25 -0.38
CA ALA A 95 -0.13 -1.04 -0.58
C ALA A 95 0.16 -2.55 -0.76
N CYS A 96 1.35 -3.02 -0.38
CA CYS A 96 1.65 -4.45 -0.30
C CYS A 96 1.14 -5.02 1.03
N GLY A 97 0.80 -6.30 1.06
CA GLY A 97 0.36 -6.99 2.28
C GLY A 97 1.50 -7.53 3.12
N GLY A 98 1.20 -7.81 4.40
CA GLY A 98 2.08 -8.50 5.32
C GLY A 98 3.27 -7.69 5.80
N PHE A 99 4.22 -8.37 6.45
CA PHE A 99 5.40 -7.75 7.07
C PHE A 99 6.34 -7.04 6.08
N ALA A 100 6.29 -7.43 4.81
CA ALA A 100 7.15 -6.82 3.77
C ALA A 100 6.99 -5.29 3.66
N GLY A 101 5.82 -4.75 4.01
CA GLY A 101 5.54 -3.31 3.99
C GLY A 101 6.43 -2.49 4.91
N LEU A 102 6.91 -3.06 6.01
CA LEU A 102 7.72 -2.35 7.00
C LEU A 102 8.99 -1.76 6.41
N LYS A 103 9.76 -2.55 5.65
CA LYS A 103 11.01 -2.08 5.03
C LYS A 103 10.80 -0.96 4.01
N TYR A 104 9.74 -1.04 3.23
CA TYR A 104 9.41 0.01 2.25
C TYR A 104 8.93 1.29 2.94
N SER A 105 8.20 1.15 4.06
CA SER A 105 7.77 2.28 4.87
C SER A 105 8.96 2.97 5.55
N LEU A 106 9.92 2.21 6.08
CA LEU A 106 11.17 2.75 6.61
C LEU A 106 11.95 3.52 5.53
N LYS A 107 12.08 2.92 4.34
CA LYS A 107 12.75 3.59 3.22
C LYS A 107 12.04 4.87 2.81
N ALA A 108 10.70 4.88 2.77
CA ALA A 108 9.92 6.08 2.50
C ALA A 108 10.20 7.20 3.52
N VAL A 109 10.26 6.85 4.79
CA VAL A 109 10.57 7.80 5.88
C VAL A 109 11.98 8.38 5.74
N GLU A 110 12.98 7.54 5.40
CA GLU A 110 14.36 7.97 5.16
C GLU A 110 14.47 9.00 4.03
N THR A 111 13.63 8.92 3.00
CA THR A 111 13.63 9.88 1.89
C THR A 111 12.94 11.19 2.22
N GLY A 112 12.26 11.29 3.36
CA GLY A 112 11.46 12.45 3.74
C GLY A 112 10.12 12.57 2.98
N ALA A 113 9.75 11.58 2.16
CA ALA A 113 8.48 11.55 1.47
C ALA A 113 7.30 11.38 2.44
N ARG A 114 6.13 11.91 2.07
CA ARG A 114 4.88 11.62 2.76
C ARG A 114 4.57 10.13 2.63
N LEU A 115 4.32 9.46 3.75
CA LEU A 115 3.96 8.03 3.77
C LEU A 115 2.44 7.86 3.70
N ALA A 116 1.92 7.36 2.58
CA ALA A 116 0.53 6.92 2.43
C ALA A 116 0.44 5.42 2.68
N LEU A 117 -0.12 5.02 3.83
CA LEU A 117 0.00 3.66 4.34
C LEU A 117 -1.32 2.91 4.29
N ALA A 118 -1.41 1.91 3.41
CA ALA A 118 -2.49 0.92 3.39
C ALA A 118 -2.11 -0.39 4.12
N ASN A 119 -0.82 -0.59 4.39
CA ASN A 119 -0.28 -1.77 5.09
C ASN A 119 -0.32 -1.55 6.60
N LYS A 120 -1.39 -1.99 7.25
CA LYS A 120 -1.54 -1.85 8.72
C LYS A 120 -0.53 -2.67 9.52
N GLU A 121 -0.04 -3.76 8.95
CA GLU A 121 0.96 -4.63 9.57
C GLU A 121 2.26 -3.87 9.87
N THR A 122 2.60 -2.88 9.08
CA THR A 122 3.72 -1.97 9.34
C THR A 122 3.62 -1.31 10.71
N LEU A 123 2.45 -0.79 11.08
CA LEU A 123 2.26 -0.14 12.39
C LEU A 123 2.11 -1.16 13.52
N VAL A 124 1.52 -2.33 13.24
CA VAL A 124 1.42 -3.40 14.25
C VAL A 124 2.78 -3.95 14.63
N CYS A 125 3.67 -4.15 13.65
CA CYS A 125 4.98 -4.77 13.86
C CYS A 125 6.11 -3.77 14.15
N GLY A 126 5.99 -2.55 13.64
CA GLY A 126 7.08 -1.56 13.68
C GLY A 126 6.61 -0.13 13.98
N GLY A 127 5.42 0.04 14.57
CA GLY A 127 4.87 1.37 14.87
C GLY A 127 5.78 2.20 15.77
N ASP A 128 6.38 1.58 16.80
CA ASP A 128 7.31 2.25 17.72
C ASP A 128 8.60 2.72 17.02
N ILE A 129 8.94 2.11 15.88
CA ILE A 129 10.10 2.50 15.07
C ILE A 129 9.72 3.61 14.08
N ILE A 130 8.59 3.45 13.39
CA ILE A 130 8.18 4.35 12.30
C ILE A 130 7.61 5.67 12.83
N MET A 131 6.72 5.61 13.83
CA MET A 131 6.00 6.79 14.31
C MET A 131 6.89 7.95 14.80
N PRO A 132 8.04 7.69 15.46
CA PRO A 132 8.97 8.78 15.83
C PRO A 132 9.70 9.40 14.63
N LEU A 133 9.84 8.65 13.52
CA LEU A 133 10.63 9.05 12.36
C LEU A 133 9.78 9.68 11.23
N VAL A 134 8.50 9.31 11.14
CA VAL A 134 7.63 9.75 10.05
C VAL A 134 7.26 11.24 10.20
N GLY A 135 7.58 12.03 9.19
CA GLY A 135 7.18 13.44 9.15
C GLY A 135 5.67 13.61 8.92
N GLU A 136 5.15 12.94 7.91
CA GLU A 136 3.72 12.95 7.58
C GLU A 136 3.24 11.55 7.18
N LEU A 137 2.26 11.02 7.91
CA LEU A 137 1.60 9.74 7.64
C LEU A 137 0.14 9.97 7.29
N VAL A 138 -0.27 9.43 6.16
CA VAL A 138 -1.68 9.42 5.70
C VAL A 138 -2.18 7.97 5.74
N PRO A 139 -3.15 7.66 6.59
CA PRO A 139 -3.73 6.32 6.63
C PRO A 139 -4.66 6.11 5.43
N VAL A 140 -4.49 4.98 4.75
CA VAL A 140 -5.29 4.57 3.59
C VAL A 140 -6.21 3.40 3.89
N ASP A 141 -5.81 2.55 4.83
CA ASP A 141 -6.67 1.48 5.36
C ASP A 141 -8.02 2.06 5.81
N SER A 142 -9.13 1.43 5.43
CA SER A 142 -10.47 2.03 5.49
C SER A 142 -10.86 2.54 6.87
N GLU A 143 -10.64 1.73 7.90
CA GLU A 143 -11.02 2.07 9.29
C GLU A 143 -10.19 3.23 9.83
N HIS A 144 -8.89 3.18 9.58
CA HIS A 144 -7.95 4.23 10.03
C HIS A 144 -8.18 5.54 9.27
N SER A 145 -8.42 5.47 7.96
CA SER A 145 -8.72 6.63 7.14
C SER A 145 -10.03 7.30 7.56
N ALA A 146 -11.07 6.50 7.88
CA ALA A 146 -12.34 7.03 8.35
C ALA A 146 -12.18 7.82 9.66
N ILE A 147 -11.44 7.28 10.63
CA ILE A 147 -11.14 7.97 11.89
C ILE A 147 -10.37 9.25 11.63
N TRP A 148 -9.32 9.18 10.81
CA TRP A 148 -8.47 10.33 10.47
C TRP A 148 -9.27 11.47 9.83
N GLN A 149 -10.20 11.14 8.91
CA GLN A 149 -11.11 12.12 8.31
C GLN A 149 -12.11 12.69 9.32
N CYS A 150 -12.67 11.86 10.22
CA CYS A 150 -13.58 12.33 11.28
C CYS A 150 -12.88 13.28 12.25
N LEU A 151 -11.59 13.11 12.50
CA LEU A 151 -10.77 14.03 13.29
C LEU A 151 -10.36 15.29 12.52
N ASN A 152 -10.89 15.50 11.32
CA ASN A 152 -10.58 16.63 10.44
C ASN A 152 -9.07 16.78 10.21
N PHE A 153 -8.37 15.64 10.08
CA PHE A 153 -6.92 15.54 9.89
C PHE A 153 -6.06 16.03 11.07
N GLU A 154 -6.67 16.34 12.20
CA GLU A 154 -5.96 16.79 13.39
C GLU A 154 -5.56 15.62 14.29
N ARG A 155 -4.26 15.54 14.64
CA ARG A 155 -3.72 14.46 15.49
C ARG A 155 -4.18 14.53 16.94
N ARG A 156 -4.60 15.70 17.42
CA ARG A 156 -4.95 15.97 18.83
C ARG A 156 -6.31 16.64 18.98
N ALA A 157 -7.21 16.43 18.02
CA ALA A 157 -8.58 16.92 18.14
C ALA A 157 -9.24 16.33 19.39
N PRO A 158 -9.92 17.13 20.21
CA PRO A 158 -10.69 16.62 21.33
C PRO A 158 -11.86 15.79 20.80
N PHE A 159 -12.06 14.61 21.33
CA PHE A 159 -13.19 13.74 21.02
C PHE A 159 -13.72 13.07 22.28
N GLU A 160 -15.02 12.86 22.34
CA GLU A 160 -15.67 12.21 23.46
C GLU A 160 -15.52 10.67 23.39
N ARG A 161 -15.63 10.13 22.19
CA ARG A 161 -15.62 8.68 21.97
C ARG A 161 -15.07 8.32 20.58
N LEU A 162 -14.28 7.26 20.52
CA LEU A 162 -13.81 6.66 19.29
C LEU A 162 -14.66 5.43 18.95
N ILE A 163 -15.24 5.40 17.73
CA ILE A 163 -16.01 4.26 17.22
C ILE A 163 -15.26 3.68 16.02
N ILE A 164 -14.75 2.45 16.19
CA ILE A 164 -14.07 1.72 15.11
C ILE A 164 -15.09 0.83 14.42
N THR A 165 -15.27 1.02 13.12
CA THR A 165 -16.10 0.16 12.28
C THR A 165 -15.32 -1.11 11.88
N ALA A 166 -16.04 -2.19 11.58
CA ALA A 166 -15.45 -3.43 11.08
C ALA A 166 -16.47 -4.19 10.22
N SER A 167 -15.98 -5.00 9.29
CA SER A 167 -16.85 -5.86 8.45
C SER A 167 -17.58 -6.93 9.26
N GLY A 168 -17.02 -7.36 10.38
CA GLY A 168 -17.54 -8.41 11.25
C GLY A 168 -17.19 -9.84 10.81
N GLY A 169 -16.61 -10.00 9.62
CA GLY A 169 -16.13 -11.28 9.12
C GLY A 169 -17.22 -12.34 8.91
N PRO A 170 -16.84 -13.63 8.72
CA PRO A 170 -17.77 -14.73 8.41
C PRO A 170 -18.66 -15.14 9.58
N PHE A 171 -18.37 -14.67 10.79
CA PHE A 171 -19.13 -15.02 12.00
C PHE A 171 -20.04 -13.89 12.48
N ARG A 172 -20.16 -12.82 11.73
CA ARG A 172 -21.04 -11.69 12.06
C ARG A 172 -22.47 -12.17 12.35
N GLY A 173 -23.00 -11.76 13.51
CA GLY A 173 -24.36 -12.12 13.95
C GLY A 173 -24.49 -13.49 14.61
N ARG A 174 -23.43 -14.30 14.67
CA ARG A 174 -23.43 -15.56 15.42
C ARG A 174 -23.25 -15.32 16.92
N LYS A 175 -23.94 -16.11 17.75
CA LYS A 175 -23.71 -16.12 19.19
C LYS A 175 -22.46 -16.94 19.50
N PHE A 176 -21.79 -16.64 20.61
CA PHE A 176 -20.60 -17.39 21.05
C PHE A 176 -20.85 -18.91 21.14
N ALA A 177 -22.04 -19.31 21.59
CA ALA A 177 -22.42 -20.73 21.66
C ALA A 177 -22.44 -21.43 20.29
N ASP A 178 -22.71 -20.69 19.21
CA ASP A 178 -22.78 -21.21 17.83
C ASP A 178 -21.39 -21.38 17.20
N LEU A 179 -20.34 -20.93 17.89
CA LEU A 179 -18.95 -21.03 17.42
C LEU A 179 -18.29 -22.35 17.82
N LYS A 180 -18.97 -23.19 18.59
CA LYS A 180 -18.49 -24.55 18.91
C LYS A 180 -18.38 -25.35 17.61
N GLY A 181 -17.19 -25.87 17.32
CA GLY A 181 -16.94 -26.68 16.12
C GLY A 181 -16.60 -25.92 14.85
N VAL A 182 -16.46 -24.58 14.91
CA VAL A 182 -15.94 -23.78 13.81
C VAL A 182 -14.51 -24.20 13.48
N LYS A 183 -14.23 -24.39 12.20
CA LYS A 183 -12.91 -24.76 11.67
C LYS A 183 -12.22 -23.57 11.01
N ALA A 184 -10.91 -23.63 10.84
CA ALA A 184 -10.13 -22.60 10.14
C ALA A 184 -10.69 -22.28 8.73
N ALA A 185 -11.15 -23.31 8.00
CA ALA A 185 -11.79 -23.13 6.70
C ALA A 185 -13.06 -22.26 6.74
N ASP A 186 -13.79 -22.27 7.86
CA ASP A 186 -14.98 -21.42 8.02
C ASP A 186 -14.58 -19.97 8.28
N ALA A 187 -13.46 -19.74 8.97
CA ALA A 187 -12.91 -18.40 9.19
C ALA A 187 -12.42 -17.74 7.89
N LEU A 188 -11.98 -18.53 6.91
CA LEU A 188 -11.53 -18.05 5.60
C LEU A 188 -12.69 -17.73 4.64
N ARG A 189 -13.94 -18.11 4.95
CA ARG A 189 -15.11 -17.80 4.13
C ARG A 189 -15.62 -16.38 4.38
N HIS A 190 -14.79 -15.40 4.11
CA HIS A 190 -15.19 -14.01 4.31
C HIS A 190 -16.26 -13.59 3.29
N PRO A 191 -17.39 -12.92 3.71
CA PRO A 191 -18.49 -12.58 2.80
C PRO A 191 -18.10 -11.55 1.74
N THR A 192 -17.07 -10.72 2.00
CA THR A 192 -16.68 -9.60 1.14
C THR A 192 -15.29 -9.80 0.51
N TRP A 193 -14.36 -10.42 1.24
CA TRP A 193 -12.96 -10.50 0.84
C TRP A 193 -12.56 -11.95 0.52
N LYS A 194 -11.77 -12.12 -0.52
CA LYS A 194 -11.08 -13.40 -0.79
C LYS A 194 -9.83 -13.44 0.10
N MET A 195 -9.91 -14.32 1.10
CA MET A 195 -8.84 -14.52 2.08
C MET A 195 -7.74 -15.44 1.52
#